data_d9f863720335beeac3315e12910e2367
#
_entry.id   d9f863720335beeac3315e12910e2367
#
_cell.length_a   1.000
_cell.length_b   1.000
_cell.length_c   1.000
_cell.angle_alpha   90.00
_cell.angle_beta   90.00
_cell.angle_gamma   90.00
#
_symmetry.space_group_name_H-M   'P 1'
#
loop_
_entity.id
_entity.type
_entity.pdbx_description
1 polymer ?
#
loop_
_entity_poly.entity_id
_entity_poly.type
_entity_poly.pdbx_seq_one_letter_code
_entity_poly.pdbx_strand_id
1 'polypeptide(L)'
;MTNTTQKSCKRLFLHIGTHKTGSTALQTLLAKNDRLLVDNNILFPNSGRISTCSGHHNIAWELNGDPRFTKENGTISELCLELAASDCNLAIISSEDFEYLHQKPDQLYFLKTALENVGYEIDVIVFFRDQARYAYSLYQELVKHGLDRTFYSFSKEVFRTGAFVMNGNWRFCFSYEVIIQTFAKVFGSNHVHCEAYSNPIHIQFLLVCGLSEISLELSDNTSNKALPLEKIVALLRINEFTKGMSEQDASKVRNAIFSSQIPEHPNLSCTLNNPVFIILHYVRFRPTRTWIRTHYNTKITITIIKDITSSIKCSPIFLWKRRRRHIIDSLVYEAFDVLKNDVESQK
;
A
#
# COMPACT_ATOMS: atom_id res chain seq x y z
N MET A 1 36.08 39.43 -4.75
CA MET A 1 34.81 38.99 -5.37
C MET A 1 34.64 37.50 -4.99
N THR A 2 33.95 37.23 -3.90
CA THR A 2 33.67 35.87 -3.46
C THR A 2 32.53 35.33 -4.31
N ASN A 3 32.87 34.45 -5.26
CA ASN A 3 31.89 33.64 -5.96
C ASN A 3 31.19 32.71 -4.93
N THR A 4 30.09 33.15 -4.39
CA THR A 4 29.13 32.30 -3.76
C THR A 4 28.49 31.45 -4.86
N THR A 5 29.07 30.29 -5.15
CA THR A 5 28.39 29.22 -5.88
C THR A 5 27.12 28.93 -5.16
N GLN A 6 26.01 29.39 -5.68
CA GLN A 6 24.67 29.04 -5.23
C GLN A 6 24.56 27.51 -5.37
N LYS A 7 24.73 26.80 -4.27
CA LYS A 7 24.63 25.34 -4.24
C LYS A 7 23.18 25.01 -4.68
N SER A 8 23.03 24.46 -5.87
CA SER A 8 21.71 24.04 -6.35
C SER A 8 21.07 23.13 -5.30
N CYS A 9 19.89 23.49 -4.83
CA CYS A 9 19.17 22.69 -3.84
C CYS A 9 18.84 21.34 -4.48
N LYS A 10 19.25 20.26 -3.82
CA LYS A 10 18.90 18.90 -4.25
C LYS A 10 17.41 18.67 -4.02
N ARG A 11 16.77 17.84 -4.85
CA ARG A 11 15.34 17.52 -4.72
C ARG A 11 15.16 16.08 -4.26
N LEU A 12 14.14 15.87 -3.40
CA LEU A 12 13.78 14.57 -2.93
C LEU A 12 12.27 14.33 -3.15
N PHE A 13 11.94 13.26 -3.85
CA PHE A 13 10.58 12.79 -4.01
C PHE A 13 10.24 11.78 -2.91
N LEU A 14 9.36 12.18 -1.99
CA LEU A 14 8.84 11.33 -0.91
C LEU A 14 7.51 10.72 -1.34
N HIS A 15 7.53 9.48 -1.84
CA HIS A 15 6.33 8.74 -2.20
C HIS A 15 5.72 8.07 -0.97
N ILE A 16 4.50 8.49 -0.60
CA ILE A 16 3.82 8.08 0.63
C ILE A 16 2.65 7.10 0.41
N GLY A 17 2.50 6.55 -0.77
CA GLY A 17 1.41 5.65 -1.11
C GLY A 17 0.21 6.40 -1.70
N THR A 18 -1.03 6.10 -1.38
CA THR A 18 -1.57 5.28 -0.26
C THR A 18 -1.38 3.77 -0.48
N HIS A 19 -1.73 2.96 0.53
CA HIS A 19 -1.77 1.51 0.37
C HIS A 19 -2.63 1.11 -0.83
N LYS A 20 -2.29 -0.01 -1.48
CA LYS A 20 -3.03 -0.60 -2.61
C LYS A 20 -3.07 0.27 -3.89
N THR A 21 -2.08 1.14 -4.07
CA THR A 21 -1.85 1.94 -5.28
C THR A 21 -0.62 1.48 -6.08
N GLY A 22 -0.18 0.23 -5.91
CA GLY A 22 0.91 -0.35 -6.70
C GLY A 22 2.32 -0.01 -6.18
N SER A 23 2.44 0.48 -4.94
CA SER A 23 3.73 0.88 -4.33
C SER A 23 4.78 -0.21 -4.42
N THR A 24 4.43 -1.46 -4.09
CA THR A 24 5.37 -2.60 -4.16
C THR A 24 5.95 -2.80 -5.56
N ALA A 25 5.12 -2.68 -6.61
CA ALA A 25 5.59 -2.81 -7.99
C ALA A 25 6.54 -1.67 -8.37
N LEU A 26 6.21 -0.44 -7.97
CA LEU A 26 7.06 0.73 -8.17
C LEU A 26 8.40 0.58 -7.43
N GLN A 27 8.37 0.23 -6.15
CA GLN A 27 9.56 0.06 -5.30
C GLN A 27 10.50 -1.03 -5.85
N THR A 28 9.94 -2.19 -6.23
CA THR A 28 10.72 -3.28 -6.84
C THR A 28 11.36 -2.84 -8.15
N LEU A 29 10.63 -2.09 -8.97
CA LEU A 29 11.13 -1.60 -10.24
C LEU A 29 12.24 -0.56 -10.04
N LEU A 30 12.09 0.38 -9.12
CA LEU A 30 13.12 1.37 -8.79
C LEU A 30 14.39 0.69 -8.28
N ALA A 31 14.26 -0.26 -7.33
CA ALA A 31 15.39 -0.99 -6.78
C ALA A 31 16.13 -1.84 -7.84
N LYS A 32 15.41 -2.44 -8.78
CA LYS A 32 16.02 -3.19 -9.91
C LYS A 32 16.84 -2.28 -10.81
N ASN A 33 16.46 -1.01 -10.91
CA ASN A 33 17.08 -0.03 -11.78
C ASN A 33 18.04 0.92 -11.01
N ASP A 34 18.50 0.57 -9.81
CA ASP A 34 19.37 1.42 -8.97
C ASP A 34 20.52 2.05 -9.77
N ARG A 35 21.24 1.23 -10.58
CA ARG A 35 22.36 1.70 -11.38
C ARG A 35 21.93 2.69 -12.46
N LEU A 36 20.86 2.38 -13.19
CA LEU A 36 20.29 3.27 -14.21
C LEU A 36 19.85 4.60 -13.60
N LEU A 37 19.27 4.58 -12.41
CA LEU A 37 18.87 5.79 -11.69
C LEU A 37 20.10 6.65 -11.34
N VAL A 38 21.16 6.06 -10.81
CA VAL A 38 22.42 6.79 -10.50
C VAL A 38 23.04 7.36 -11.76
N ASP A 39 23.08 6.62 -12.87
CA ASP A 39 23.58 7.09 -14.16
C ASP A 39 22.75 8.31 -14.69
N ASN A 40 21.50 8.44 -14.23
CA ASN A 40 20.62 9.59 -14.49
C ASN A 40 20.57 10.59 -13.33
N ASN A 41 21.57 10.60 -12.44
CA ASN A 41 21.69 11.54 -11.34
C ASN A 41 20.58 11.44 -10.29
N ILE A 42 20.02 10.24 -10.08
CA ILE A 42 18.95 9.94 -9.13
C ILE A 42 19.42 8.86 -8.15
N LEU A 43 19.32 9.15 -6.87
CA LEU A 43 19.57 8.18 -5.81
C LEU A 43 18.24 7.53 -5.36
N PHE A 44 18.21 6.21 -5.31
CA PHE A 44 17.21 5.45 -4.57
C PHE A 44 17.91 4.80 -3.37
N PRO A 45 17.94 5.44 -2.18
CA PRO A 45 18.79 5.04 -1.06
C PRO A 45 18.61 3.58 -0.64
N ASN A 46 19.67 2.96 -0.11
CA ASN A 46 19.60 1.61 0.46
C ASN A 46 19.09 1.64 1.91
N SER A 47 19.46 2.69 2.66
CA SER A 47 19.07 2.85 4.07
C SER A 47 17.55 2.91 4.21
N GLY A 48 17.00 2.03 5.03
CA GLY A 48 15.56 1.92 5.26
C GLY A 48 14.82 0.95 4.35
N ARG A 49 15.47 0.35 3.33
CA ARG A 49 14.90 -0.74 2.55
C ARG A 49 14.98 -2.05 3.34
N ILE A 50 13.96 -2.89 3.22
CA ILE A 50 13.94 -4.22 3.85
C ILE A 50 14.13 -5.31 2.81
N SER A 51 14.75 -6.43 3.20
CA SER A 51 15.10 -7.53 2.27
C SER A 51 13.88 -8.17 1.58
N THR A 52 12.72 -8.13 2.21
CA THR A 52 11.48 -8.73 1.68
C THR A 52 10.70 -7.82 0.74
N CYS A 53 10.98 -6.52 0.78
CA CYS A 53 10.43 -5.57 -0.18
C CYS A 53 11.37 -4.36 -0.33
N SER A 54 11.37 -3.76 -1.50
CA SER A 54 12.35 -2.74 -1.87
C SER A 54 11.99 -1.32 -1.40
N GLY A 55 10.91 -1.16 -0.61
CA GLY A 55 10.48 0.15 -0.09
C GLY A 55 11.22 0.54 1.19
N HIS A 56 11.25 1.85 1.48
CA HIS A 56 11.86 2.44 2.68
C HIS A 56 10.94 2.30 3.90
N HIS A 57 10.36 1.10 4.09
CA HIS A 57 9.42 0.85 5.17
C HIS A 57 10.04 1.02 6.54
N ASN A 58 11.32 0.65 6.68
CA ASN A 58 12.01 0.74 7.96
C ASN A 58 12.11 2.18 8.47
N ILE A 59 12.30 3.17 7.59
CA ILE A 59 12.26 4.59 7.95
C ILE A 59 10.86 5.02 8.42
N ALA A 60 9.83 4.60 7.69
CA ALA A 60 8.46 4.88 8.09
C ALA A 60 8.11 4.23 9.44
N TRP A 61 8.59 3.00 9.69
CA TRP A 61 8.41 2.29 10.96
C TRP A 61 9.14 2.95 12.12
N GLU A 62 10.39 3.41 11.92
CA GLU A 62 11.12 4.19 12.92
C GLU A 62 10.31 5.41 13.38
N LEU A 63 9.85 6.22 12.42
CA LEU A 63 9.07 7.43 12.69
C LEU A 63 7.71 7.13 13.33
N ASN A 64 7.08 6.02 12.94
CA ASN A 64 5.81 5.59 13.52
C ASN A 64 5.96 4.91 14.88
N GLY A 65 7.17 4.54 15.33
CA GLY A 65 7.37 3.69 16.49
C GLY A 65 6.75 2.31 16.32
N ASP A 66 6.80 1.79 15.09
CA ASP A 66 6.24 0.49 14.72
C ASP A 66 7.19 -0.63 15.21
N PRO A 67 6.68 -1.71 15.83
CA PRO A 67 7.51 -2.80 16.35
C PRO A 67 8.28 -3.57 15.25
N ARG A 68 7.94 -3.38 13.98
CA ARG A 68 8.69 -3.97 12.85
C ARG A 68 10.01 -3.26 12.54
N PHE A 69 10.24 -2.08 13.13
CA PHE A 69 11.50 -1.35 12.97
C PHE A 69 12.67 -2.16 13.48
N THR A 70 13.75 -2.22 12.69
CA THR A 70 15.05 -2.81 13.09
C THR A 70 16.19 -1.91 12.63
N LYS A 71 17.22 -1.75 13.46
CA LYS A 71 18.38 -0.90 13.14
C LYS A 71 19.18 -1.43 11.95
N GLU A 72 19.19 -2.75 11.78
CA GLU A 72 19.94 -3.46 10.74
C GLU A 72 19.48 -3.08 9.32
N ASN A 73 18.24 -2.65 9.17
CA ASN A 73 17.68 -2.21 7.89
C ASN A 73 17.93 -0.69 7.63
N GLY A 74 18.72 -0.02 8.45
CA GLY A 74 19.03 1.40 8.33
C GLY A 74 18.03 2.31 9.04
N THR A 75 18.57 3.34 9.65
CA THR A 75 17.85 4.38 10.41
C THR A 75 17.72 5.66 9.59
N ILE A 76 16.90 6.61 10.06
CA ILE A 76 16.83 7.94 9.44
C ILE A 76 18.18 8.67 9.46
N SER A 77 19.01 8.45 10.48
CA SER A 77 20.35 9.01 10.57
C SER A 77 21.26 8.45 9.48
N GLU A 78 21.22 7.14 9.23
CA GLU A 78 21.99 6.49 8.18
C GLU A 78 21.47 6.90 6.79
N LEU A 79 20.17 7.04 6.63
CA LEU A 79 19.57 7.61 5.41
C LEU A 79 20.10 9.03 5.12
N CYS A 80 20.15 9.89 6.14
CA CYS A 80 20.69 11.24 5.99
C CYS A 80 22.18 11.22 5.63
N LEU A 81 22.97 10.31 6.20
CA LEU A 81 24.39 10.15 5.83
C LEU A 81 24.56 9.69 4.38
N GLU A 82 23.76 8.73 3.93
CA GLU A 82 23.77 8.24 2.55
C GLU A 82 23.40 9.36 1.56
N LEU A 83 22.33 10.13 1.87
CA LEU A 83 21.90 11.27 1.08
C LEU A 83 22.97 12.37 1.00
N ALA A 84 23.63 12.68 2.12
CA ALA A 84 24.68 13.69 2.19
C ALA A 84 25.93 13.28 1.41
N ALA A 85 26.26 12.00 1.40
CA ALA A 85 27.43 11.45 0.69
C ALA A 85 27.21 11.28 -0.81
N SER A 86 25.97 11.34 -1.30
CA SER A 86 25.65 11.16 -2.72
C SER A 86 25.92 12.41 -3.53
N ASP A 87 26.47 12.25 -4.72
CA ASP A 87 26.61 13.33 -5.72
C ASP A 87 25.32 13.55 -6.53
N CYS A 88 24.34 12.67 -6.43
CA CYS A 88 23.06 12.82 -7.13
C CYS A 88 22.30 14.06 -6.67
N ASN A 89 21.69 14.78 -7.62
CA ASN A 89 20.87 15.96 -7.34
C ASN A 89 19.42 15.62 -7.04
N LEU A 90 18.99 14.41 -7.36
CA LEU A 90 17.65 13.89 -7.07
C LEU A 90 17.74 12.67 -6.17
N ALA A 91 16.74 12.51 -5.29
CA ALA A 91 16.56 11.28 -4.51
C ALA A 91 15.10 10.87 -4.51
N ILE A 92 14.85 9.56 -4.40
CA ILE A 92 13.51 9.00 -4.28
C ILE A 92 13.46 8.16 -3.00
N ILE A 93 12.51 8.45 -2.13
CA ILE A 93 12.15 7.63 -0.96
C ILE A 93 10.71 7.16 -1.13
N SER A 94 10.45 5.88 -0.94
CA SER A 94 9.11 5.33 -1.18
C SER A 94 8.71 4.32 -0.12
N SER A 95 7.61 4.59 0.56
CA SER A 95 6.88 3.63 1.39
C SER A 95 5.44 4.09 1.59
N GLU A 96 4.47 3.20 1.44
CA GLU A 96 3.08 3.47 1.79
C GLU A 96 2.84 3.61 3.29
N ASP A 97 3.75 3.12 4.14
CA ASP A 97 3.65 3.27 5.60
C ASP A 97 3.90 4.70 6.07
N PHE A 98 4.44 5.59 5.22
CA PHE A 98 4.51 7.03 5.50
C PHE A 98 3.13 7.67 5.59
N GLU A 99 2.08 7.11 4.97
CA GLU A 99 0.72 7.67 5.07
C GLU A 99 0.25 7.77 6.53
N TYR A 100 0.72 6.86 7.41
CA TYR A 100 0.35 6.86 8.82
C TYR A 100 0.86 8.08 9.60
N LEU A 101 1.90 8.76 9.09
CA LEU A 101 2.46 9.95 9.71
C LEU A 101 1.49 11.15 9.69
N HIS A 102 0.39 11.09 8.94
CA HIS A 102 -0.66 12.11 9.07
C HIS A 102 -1.23 12.21 10.49
N GLN A 103 -1.05 11.17 11.32
CA GLN A 103 -1.42 11.15 12.73
C GLN A 103 -0.33 11.66 13.66
N LYS A 104 0.89 11.88 13.16
CA LYS A 104 2.09 12.26 13.91
C LYS A 104 2.79 13.45 13.24
N PRO A 105 2.18 14.64 13.26
CA PRO A 105 2.76 15.82 12.58
C PRO A 105 4.17 16.16 13.06
N ASP A 106 4.48 15.93 14.34
CA ASP A 106 5.82 16.18 14.89
C ASP A 106 6.88 15.31 14.24
N GLN A 107 6.54 14.05 13.91
CA GLN A 107 7.44 13.14 13.18
C GLN A 107 7.60 13.55 11.72
N LEU A 108 6.57 14.14 11.10
CA LEU A 108 6.69 14.75 9.77
C LEU A 108 7.61 15.98 9.78
N TYR A 109 7.49 16.85 10.79
CA TYR A 109 8.41 17.98 10.96
C TYR A 109 9.84 17.52 11.21
N PHE A 110 10.03 16.48 12.01
CA PHE A 110 11.34 15.88 12.25
C PHE A 110 11.92 15.34 10.94
N LEU A 111 11.18 14.54 10.16
CA LEU A 111 11.60 14.01 8.87
C LEU A 111 11.98 15.15 7.91
N LYS A 112 11.12 16.16 7.75
CA LYS A 112 11.39 17.32 6.92
C LYS A 112 12.70 17.98 7.31
N THR A 113 12.86 18.35 8.59
CA THR A 113 14.06 19.01 9.07
C THR A 113 15.31 18.18 8.86
N ALA A 114 15.26 16.86 9.10
CA ALA A 114 16.40 15.97 8.88
C ALA A 114 16.85 15.96 7.41
N LEU A 115 15.92 15.92 6.47
CA LEU A 115 16.20 15.92 5.04
C LEU A 115 16.66 17.29 4.52
N GLU A 116 16.08 18.38 5.02
CA GLU A 116 16.50 19.75 4.67
C GLU A 116 17.91 20.04 5.19
N ASN A 117 18.28 19.54 6.36
CA ASN A 117 19.64 19.71 6.94
C ASN A 117 20.73 19.06 6.08
N VAL A 118 20.40 18.04 5.28
CA VAL A 118 21.33 17.41 4.33
C VAL A 118 21.20 17.97 2.90
N GLY A 119 20.45 19.07 2.75
CA GLY A 119 20.42 19.88 1.54
C GLY A 119 19.35 19.53 0.52
N TYR A 120 18.29 18.80 0.92
CA TYR A 120 17.19 18.43 0.03
C TYR A 120 15.93 19.27 0.25
N GLU A 121 15.32 19.72 -0.84
CA GLU A 121 13.94 20.18 -0.90
C GLU A 121 13.04 18.98 -1.18
N ILE A 122 11.92 18.86 -0.46
CA ILE A 122 11.11 17.65 -0.47
C ILE A 122 9.78 17.90 -1.19
N ASP A 123 9.52 17.10 -2.22
CA ASP A 123 8.23 16.99 -2.89
C ASP A 123 7.53 15.68 -2.49
N VAL A 124 6.37 15.78 -1.92
CA VAL A 124 5.55 14.63 -1.50
C VAL A 124 4.69 14.16 -2.66
N ILE A 125 4.78 12.88 -3.00
CA ILE A 125 4.00 12.25 -4.06
C ILE A 125 3.00 11.28 -3.43
N VAL A 126 1.72 11.45 -3.73
CA VAL A 126 0.67 10.56 -3.23
C VAL A 126 -0.32 10.19 -4.32
N PHE A 127 -0.60 8.89 -4.42
CA PHE A 127 -1.60 8.34 -5.34
C PHE A 127 -2.83 7.88 -4.56
N PHE A 128 -4.02 8.25 -5.05
CA PHE A 128 -5.28 7.85 -4.45
C PHE A 128 -6.08 6.97 -5.39
N ARG A 129 -6.62 5.91 -4.82
CA ARG A 129 -7.56 5.04 -5.50
C ARG A 129 -8.99 5.46 -5.17
N ASP A 130 -9.96 5.16 -6.08
CA ASP A 130 -11.37 5.27 -5.72
C ASP A 130 -11.67 4.51 -4.43
N GLN A 131 -12.40 5.12 -3.50
CA GLN A 131 -12.58 4.59 -2.16
C GLN A 131 -13.26 3.21 -2.12
N ALA A 132 -14.19 2.93 -3.03
CA ALA A 132 -14.83 1.61 -3.08
C ALA A 132 -13.85 0.53 -3.54
N ARG A 133 -13.04 0.83 -4.55
CA ARG A 133 -11.99 -0.06 -5.03
C ARG A 133 -10.86 -0.19 -4.01
N TYR A 134 -10.54 0.90 -3.32
CA TYR A 134 -9.58 0.88 -2.22
C TYR A 134 -10.07 -0.03 -1.09
N ALA A 135 -11.31 0.14 -0.63
CA ALA A 135 -11.92 -0.67 0.41
C ALA A 135 -11.85 -2.17 0.09
N TYR A 136 -12.20 -2.53 -1.15
CA TYR A 136 -12.17 -3.91 -1.58
C TYR A 136 -10.73 -4.49 -1.62
N SER A 137 -9.80 -3.76 -2.22
CA SER A 137 -8.40 -4.18 -2.32
C SER A 137 -7.71 -4.26 -0.96
N LEU A 138 -8.01 -3.29 -0.08
CA LEU A 138 -7.50 -3.26 1.29
C LEU A 138 -8.05 -4.41 2.11
N TYR A 139 -9.36 -4.67 2.03
CA TYR A 139 -9.99 -5.78 2.74
C TYR A 139 -9.33 -7.12 2.43
N GLN A 140 -9.08 -7.40 1.14
CA GLN A 140 -8.38 -8.62 0.73
C GLN A 140 -6.99 -8.72 1.35
N GLU A 141 -6.26 -7.61 1.43
CA GLU A 141 -4.94 -7.58 2.06
C GLU A 141 -5.01 -7.81 3.57
N LEU A 142 -5.93 -7.15 4.24
CA LEU A 142 -6.11 -7.32 5.69
C LEU A 142 -6.53 -8.74 6.07
N VAL A 143 -7.32 -9.41 5.22
CA VAL A 143 -7.65 -10.84 5.42
C VAL A 143 -6.40 -11.71 5.33
N LYS A 144 -5.45 -11.41 4.46
CA LYS A 144 -4.15 -12.11 4.42
C LYS A 144 -3.36 -11.91 5.71
N HIS A 145 -3.51 -10.74 6.34
CA HIS A 145 -2.84 -10.38 7.60
C HIS A 145 -3.66 -10.71 8.85
N GLY A 146 -4.66 -11.58 8.75
CA GLY A 146 -5.39 -12.10 9.91
C GLY A 146 -6.70 -11.40 10.23
N LEU A 147 -7.20 -10.49 9.39
CA LEU A 147 -8.55 -9.92 9.58
C LEU A 147 -9.60 -11.04 9.51
N ASP A 148 -10.38 -11.16 10.58
CA ASP A 148 -11.44 -12.16 10.77
C ASP A 148 -12.85 -11.61 10.58
N ARG A 149 -12.99 -10.33 10.23
CA ARG A 149 -14.27 -9.65 10.04
C ARG A 149 -14.79 -9.81 8.62
N THR A 150 -16.10 -9.92 8.48
CA THR A 150 -16.75 -9.92 7.16
C THR A 150 -16.55 -8.58 6.45
N PHE A 151 -16.59 -8.59 5.12
CA PHE A 151 -16.52 -7.37 4.31
C PHE A 151 -17.61 -6.36 4.69
N TYR A 152 -18.80 -6.81 5.06
CA TYR A 152 -19.87 -5.94 5.53
C TYR A 152 -19.49 -5.20 6.82
N SER A 153 -18.93 -5.91 7.81
CA SER A 153 -18.51 -5.32 9.08
C SER A 153 -17.37 -4.30 8.88
N PHE A 154 -16.36 -4.68 8.10
CA PHE A 154 -15.27 -3.79 7.69
C PHE A 154 -15.81 -2.52 7.01
N SER A 155 -16.67 -2.68 6.02
CA SER A 155 -17.22 -1.58 5.23
C SER A 155 -18.11 -0.65 6.05
N LYS A 156 -18.89 -1.20 6.98
CA LYS A 156 -19.73 -0.41 7.91
C LYS A 156 -18.86 0.49 8.79
N GLU A 157 -17.71 0.00 9.26
CA GLU A 157 -16.77 0.79 10.05
C GLU A 157 -16.15 1.92 9.21
N VAL A 158 -15.64 1.59 8.01
CA VAL A 158 -15.09 2.58 7.07
C VAL A 158 -16.14 3.66 6.74
N PHE A 159 -17.37 3.25 6.46
CA PHE A 159 -18.45 4.19 6.16
C PHE A 159 -18.73 5.14 7.32
N ARG A 160 -18.74 4.64 8.56
CA ARG A 160 -19.03 5.40 9.75
C ARG A 160 -17.91 6.36 10.14
N THR A 161 -16.66 5.87 10.11
CA THR A 161 -15.50 6.58 10.68
C THR A 161 -14.62 7.28 9.65
N GLY A 162 -14.71 6.92 8.37
CA GLY A 162 -13.80 7.37 7.32
C GLY A 162 -12.44 6.69 7.38
N ALA A 163 -12.26 5.68 8.25
CA ALA A 163 -11.02 4.95 8.40
C ALA A 163 -11.28 3.50 8.86
N PHE A 164 -10.25 2.65 8.77
CA PHE A 164 -10.23 1.33 9.39
C PHE A 164 -8.93 1.16 10.17
N VAL A 165 -9.01 0.58 11.37
CA VAL A 165 -7.84 0.34 12.23
C VAL A 165 -7.68 -1.16 12.44
N MET A 166 -6.47 -1.66 12.20
CA MET A 166 -6.08 -3.04 12.47
C MET A 166 -4.82 -3.06 13.36
N ASN A 167 -4.74 -4.00 14.27
CA ASN A 167 -3.57 -4.21 15.15
C ASN A 167 -3.09 -2.94 15.89
N GLY A 168 -4.04 -2.05 16.24
CA GLY A 168 -3.79 -0.85 17.02
C GLY A 168 -3.08 0.28 16.28
N ASN A 169 -2.16 -0.02 15.37
CA ASN A 169 -1.29 0.98 14.72
C ASN A 169 -1.58 1.16 13.21
N TRP A 170 -2.18 0.20 12.56
CA TRP A 170 -2.45 0.26 11.13
C TRP A 170 -3.76 0.99 10.87
N ARG A 171 -3.69 2.29 10.69
CA ARG A 171 -4.86 3.13 10.41
C ARG A 171 -4.94 3.52 8.94
N PHE A 172 -5.80 2.88 8.22
CA PHE A 172 -6.08 3.13 6.80
C PHE A 172 -7.15 4.22 6.67
N CYS A 173 -6.77 5.37 6.13
CA CYS A 173 -7.63 6.53 6.01
C CYS A 173 -8.31 6.57 4.64
N PHE A 174 -9.64 6.75 4.63
CA PHE A 174 -10.45 6.90 3.41
C PHE A 174 -10.83 8.36 3.16
N SER A 175 -10.68 9.21 4.17
CA SER A 175 -10.82 10.66 4.08
C SER A 175 -9.47 11.25 3.69
N TYR A 176 -9.13 11.12 2.42
CA TYR A 176 -7.80 11.47 1.87
C TYR A 176 -7.40 12.92 2.12
N GLU A 177 -8.39 13.84 2.21
CA GLU A 177 -8.15 15.24 2.56
C GLU A 177 -7.41 15.41 3.89
N VAL A 178 -7.61 14.51 4.85
CA VAL A 178 -6.93 14.56 6.16
C VAL A 178 -5.43 14.28 5.99
N ILE A 179 -5.08 13.30 5.14
CA ILE A 179 -3.68 12.98 4.82
C ILE A 179 -3.05 14.20 4.14
N ILE A 180 -3.67 14.67 3.04
CA ILE A 180 -3.13 15.75 2.22
C ILE A 180 -2.93 17.03 3.04
N GLN A 181 -3.94 17.44 3.81
CA GLN A 181 -3.87 18.67 4.63
C GLN A 181 -2.75 18.60 5.66
N THR A 182 -2.51 17.43 6.26
CA THR A 182 -1.42 17.27 7.23
C THR A 182 -0.07 17.39 6.55
N PHE A 183 0.14 16.70 5.43
CA PHE A 183 1.39 16.81 4.68
C PHE A 183 1.60 18.22 4.09
N ALA A 184 0.54 18.84 3.55
CA ALA A 184 0.60 20.20 3.02
C ALA A 184 0.92 21.24 4.10
N LYS A 185 0.46 21.04 5.34
CA LYS A 185 0.81 21.92 6.47
C LYS A 185 2.30 21.86 6.79
N VAL A 186 2.94 20.69 6.66
CA VAL A 186 4.34 20.49 7.00
C VAL A 186 5.25 20.86 5.82
N PHE A 187 4.98 20.35 4.64
CA PHE A 187 5.86 20.50 3.47
C PHE A 187 5.52 21.72 2.61
N GLY A 188 4.33 22.27 2.74
CA GLY A 188 3.79 23.31 1.86
C GLY A 188 2.88 22.72 0.78
N SER A 189 1.80 23.43 0.45
CA SER A 189 0.81 22.93 -0.53
C SER A 189 1.39 22.75 -1.94
N ASN A 190 2.38 23.56 -2.32
CA ASN A 190 3.05 23.47 -3.62
C ASN A 190 3.97 22.25 -3.73
N HIS A 191 4.34 21.64 -2.61
CA HIS A 191 5.22 20.49 -2.52
C HIS A 191 4.46 19.18 -2.28
N VAL A 192 3.13 19.18 -2.38
CA VAL A 192 2.32 17.97 -2.26
C VAL A 192 1.60 17.70 -3.58
N HIS A 193 2.01 16.65 -4.26
CA HIS A 193 1.48 16.25 -5.56
C HIS A 193 0.53 15.08 -5.39
N CYS A 194 -0.74 15.32 -5.68
CA CYS A 194 -1.83 14.37 -5.49
C CYS A 194 -2.34 13.87 -6.84
N GLU A 195 -2.28 12.56 -7.07
CA GLU A 195 -2.71 11.97 -8.33
C GLU A 195 -3.72 10.82 -8.13
N ALA A 196 -4.61 10.68 -9.08
CA ALA A 196 -5.47 9.50 -9.15
C ALA A 196 -4.66 8.30 -9.65
N TYR A 197 -4.62 7.22 -8.88
CA TYR A 197 -3.91 6.00 -9.26
C TYR A 197 -4.38 5.47 -10.62
N SER A 198 -3.43 5.25 -11.50
CA SER A 198 -3.60 4.54 -12.76
C SER A 198 -2.47 3.52 -12.96
N ASN A 199 -2.74 2.49 -13.74
CA ASN A 199 -1.77 1.46 -14.06
C ASN A 199 -1.29 1.63 -15.52
N PRO A 200 0.00 1.54 -15.80
CA PRO A 200 1.12 1.16 -14.91
C PRO A 200 1.63 2.34 -14.05
N ILE A 201 1.78 2.10 -12.74
CA ILE A 201 2.12 3.13 -11.75
C ILE A 201 3.47 3.80 -12.01
N HIS A 202 4.48 3.08 -12.52
CA HIS A 202 5.81 3.65 -12.75
C HIS A 202 5.80 4.75 -13.79
N ILE A 203 5.00 4.62 -14.87
CA ILE A 203 4.87 5.69 -15.88
C ILE A 203 4.26 6.93 -15.23
N GLN A 204 3.21 6.76 -14.45
CA GLN A 204 2.55 7.86 -13.76
C GLN A 204 3.48 8.53 -12.75
N PHE A 205 4.24 7.73 -11.97
CA PHE A 205 5.21 8.24 -11.00
C PHE A 205 6.30 9.07 -11.68
N LEU A 206 6.95 8.53 -12.72
CA LEU A 206 7.98 9.25 -13.46
C LEU A 206 7.45 10.55 -14.07
N LEU A 207 6.23 10.55 -14.60
CA LEU A 207 5.59 11.75 -15.15
C LEU A 207 5.42 12.84 -14.09
N VAL A 208 4.90 12.48 -12.90
CA VAL A 208 4.69 13.43 -11.78
C VAL A 208 6.02 13.98 -11.28
N CYS A 209 7.05 13.14 -11.24
CA CYS A 209 8.41 13.58 -10.85
C CYS A 209 9.15 14.39 -11.94
N GLY A 210 8.58 14.55 -13.14
CA GLY A 210 9.26 15.19 -14.26
C GLY A 210 10.39 14.34 -14.85
N LEU A 211 10.33 13.02 -14.71
CA LEU A 211 11.35 12.05 -15.10
C LEU A 211 10.90 11.14 -16.26
N SER A 212 9.99 11.62 -17.10
CA SER A 212 9.38 10.85 -18.20
C SER A 212 10.38 10.37 -19.27
N GLU A 213 11.55 10.99 -19.35
CA GLU A 213 12.61 10.59 -20.26
C GLU A 213 13.35 9.30 -19.82
N ILE A 214 13.18 8.89 -18.57
CA ILE A 214 13.83 7.71 -18.02
C ILE A 214 13.04 6.47 -18.39
N SER A 215 13.69 5.54 -19.11
CA SER A 215 13.12 4.25 -19.47
C SER A 215 13.62 3.17 -18.52
N LEU A 216 12.80 2.80 -17.53
CA LEU A 216 13.14 1.75 -16.59
C LEU A 216 13.04 0.36 -17.24
N GLU A 217 14.00 -0.51 -16.95
CA GLU A 217 13.95 -1.92 -17.35
C GLU A 217 12.85 -2.64 -16.59
N LEU A 218 11.82 -3.09 -17.32
CA LEU A 218 10.69 -3.81 -16.74
C LEU A 218 11.11 -5.22 -16.31
N SER A 219 10.49 -5.73 -15.24
CA SER A 219 10.62 -7.13 -14.83
C SER A 219 9.39 -7.91 -15.28
N ASP A 220 9.61 -9.14 -15.80
CA ASP A 220 8.53 -10.01 -16.28
C ASP A 220 7.57 -10.51 -15.19
N ASN A 221 7.85 -10.23 -13.90
CA ASN A 221 7.23 -10.91 -12.76
C ASN A 221 6.39 -10.00 -11.84
N THR A 222 5.58 -9.11 -12.35
CA THR A 222 4.83 -8.18 -11.47
C THR A 222 3.31 -8.28 -11.53
N SER A 223 2.74 -9.45 -11.64
CA SER A 223 1.30 -9.56 -11.42
C SER A 223 0.99 -9.90 -9.95
N ASN A 224 0.85 -8.89 -9.09
CA ASN A 224 0.11 -9.03 -7.83
C ASN A 224 -1.37 -9.33 -8.15
N LYS A 225 -1.65 -10.56 -8.57
CA LYS A 225 -3.01 -11.01 -8.87
C LYS A 225 -3.83 -10.98 -7.58
N ALA A 226 -5.05 -10.47 -7.67
CA ALA A 226 -6.01 -10.56 -6.58
C ALA A 226 -6.25 -12.04 -6.24
N LEU A 227 -6.36 -12.36 -4.93
CA LEU A 227 -6.66 -13.73 -4.54
C LEU A 227 -8.04 -14.15 -5.04
N PRO A 228 -8.20 -15.41 -5.46
CA PRO A 228 -9.52 -15.99 -5.71
C PRO A 228 -10.43 -15.86 -4.50
N LEU A 229 -11.73 -15.72 -4.73
CA LEU A 229 -12.71 -15.52 -3.66
C LEU A 229 -12.70 -16.69 -2.67
N GLU A 230 -12.49 -17.89 -3.16
CA GLU A 230 -12.41 -19.13 -2.37
C GLU A 230 -11.29 -19.04 -1.33
N LYS A 231 -10.09 -18.54 -1.73
CA LYS A 231 -8.99 -18.31 -0.81
C LYS A 231 -9.32 -17.23 0.22
N ILE A 232 -9.98 -16.15 -0.17
CA ILE A 232 -10.40 -15.10 0.78
C ILE A 232 -11.37 -15.68 1.84
N VAL A 233 -12.34 -16.50 1.42
CA VAL A 233 -13.31 -17.10 2.35
C VAL A 233 -12.64 -18.15 3.26
N ALA A 234 -11.71 -18.95 2.71
CA ALA A 234 -10.93 -19.90 3.50
C ALA A 234 -10.06 -19.17 4.55
N LEU A 235 -9.37 -18.10 4.15
CA LEU A 235 -8.56 -17.28 5.05
C LEU A 235 -9.41 -16.64 6.17
N LEU A 236 -10.61 -16.15 5.87
CA LEU A 236 -11.52 -15.62 6.90
C LEU A 236 -11.87 -16.65 7.95
N ARG A 237 -12.19 -17.89 7.54
CA ARG A 237 -12.46 -18.99 8.46
C ARG A 237 -11.22 -19.33 9.29
N ILE A 238 -10.05 -19.44 8.65
CA ILE A 238 -8.78 -19.69 9.34
C ILE A 238 -8.49 -18.61 10.37
N ASN A 239 -8.63 -17.35 10.01
CA ASN A 239 -8.37 -16.22 10.91
C ASN A 239 -9.29 -16.26 12.14
N GLU A 240 -10.53 -16.71 11.99
CA GLU A 240 -11.45 -16.92 13.12
C GLU A 240 -10.98 -18.07 14.04
N PHE A 241 -10.53 -19.18 13.45
CA PHE A 241 -10.08 -20.36 14.21
C PHE A 241 -8.70 -20.17 14.85
N THR A 242 -7.83 -19.36 14.25
CA THR A 242 -6.47 -19.12 14.77
C THR A 242 -6.40 -18.01 15.81
N LYS A 243 -7.55 -17.47 16.23
CA LYS A 243 -7.60 -16.50 17.34
C LYS A 243 -6.98 -17.13 18.59
N GLY A 244 -5.97 -16.44 19.15
CA GLY A 244 -5.27 -16.91 20.34
C GLY A 244 -4.08 -17.83 20.07
N MET A 245 -3.82 -18.21 18.82
CA MET A 245 -2.57 -18.87 18.44
C MET A 245 -1.41 -17.84 18.38
N SER A 246 -0.17 -18.36 18.42
CA SER A 246 0.99 -17.53 18.12
C SER A 246 0.89 -17.01 16.67
N GLU A 247 1.39 -15.79 16.41
CA GLU A 247 1.39 -15.25 15.03
C GLU A 247 2.19 -16.14 14.08
N GLN A 248 3.23 -16.82 14.58
CA GLN A 248 4.02 -17.75 13.81
C GLN A 248 3.18 -18.94 13.30
N ASP A 249 2.39 -19.58 14.18
CA ASP A 249 1.54 -20.72 13.80
C ASP A 249 0.38 -20.29 12.92
N ALA A 250 -0.28 -19.17 13.25
CA ALA A 250 -1.34 -18.60 12.44
C ALA A 250 -0.84 -18.23 11.03
N SER A 251 0.38 -17.72 10.90
CA SER A 251 1.02 -17.40 9.62
C SER A 251 1.31 -18.65 8.79
N LYS A 252 1.78 -19.75 9.41
CA LYS A 252 1.99 -21.04 8.71
C LYS A 252 0.72 -21.55 8.06
N VAL A 253 -0.39 -21.51 8.81
CA VAL A 253 -1.72 -21.97 8.29
C VAL A 253 -2.20 -21.08 7.14
N ARG A 254 -2.05 -19.76 7.27
CA ARG A 254 -2.39 -18.82 6.17
C ARG A 254 -1.55 -19.07 4.93
N ASN A 255 -0.24 -19.33 5.09
CA ASN A 255 0.68 -19.60 3.99
C ASN A 255 0.32 -20.90 3.25
N ALA A 256 -0.18 -21.92 3.93
CA ALA A 256 -0.67 -23.13 3.27
C ALA A 256 -1.83 -22.84 2.29
N ILE A 257 -2.75 -21.91 2.65
CA ILE A 257 -3.81 -21.48 1.74
C ILE A 257 -3.23 -20.67 0.55
N PHE A 258 -2.22 -19.82 0.78
CA PHE A 258 -1.60 -19.10 -0.33
C PHE A 258 -0.96 -20.03 -1.35
N SER A 259 -0.28 -21.07 -0.88
CA SER A 259 0.46 -22.02 -1.71
C SER A 259 -0.45 -23.04 -2.41
N SER A 260 -1.66 -23.29 -1.89
CA SER A 260 -2.59 -24.27 -2.46
C SER A 260 -2.99 -23.91 -3.91
N GLN A 261 -3.03 -24.90 -4.78
CA GLN A 261 -3.54 -24.71 -6.14
C GLN A 261 -5.06 -24.82 -6.14
N ILE A 262 -5.74 -23.79 -6.63
CA ILE A 262 -7.17 -23.83 -6.89
C ILE A 262 -7.36 -23.91 -8.40
N PRO A 263 -8.20 -24.83 -8.92
CA PRO A 263 -8.56 -24.83 -10.32
C PRO A 263 -9.07 -23.46 -10.74
N GLU A 264 -8.41 -22.83 -11.71
CA GLU A 264 -8.89 -21.55 -12.27
C GLU A 264 -10.24 -21.80 -12.94
N HIS A 265 -11.30 -21.23 -12.37
CA HIS A 265 -12.58 -21.13 -13.04
C HIS A 265 -12.64 -19.81 -13.79
N PRO A 266 -12.57 -19.81 -15.15
CA PRO A 266 -12.41 -18.61 -15.95
C PRO A 266 -13.56 -17.58 -15.83
N ASN A 267 -14.65 -17.89 -15.16
CA ASN A 267 -15.85 -17.05 -15.09
C ASN A 267 -16.13 -16.45 -13.71
N LEU A 268 -15.15 -16.38 -12.79
CA LEU A 268 -15.43 -16.09 -11.38
C LEU A 268 -14.52 -15.04 -10.76
N SER A 269 -14.18 -13.99 -11.48
CA SER A 269 -13.77 -12.72 -10.88
C SER A 269 -14.98 -12.05 -10.20
N CYS A 270 -15.63 -12.79 -9.29
CA CYS A 270 -16.70 -12.23 -8.48
C CYS A 270 -16.09 -11.28 -7.48
N THR A 271 -16.26 -10.02 -7.71
CA THR A 271 -15.99 -8.98 -6.75
C THR A 271 -16.94 -9.19 -5.57
N LEU A 272 -16.43 -9.14 -4.32
CA LEU A 272 -17.24 -9.06 -3.10
C LEU A 272 -18.11 -7.77 -3.07
N ASN A 273 -18.04 -6.98 -4.12
CA ASN A 273 -18.69 -5.69 -4.25
C ASN A 273 -20.19 -5.84 -4.45
N ASN A 274 -20.94 -5.61 -3.38
CA ASN A 274 -22.37 -5.34 -3.49
C ASN A 274 -22.55 -3.96 -4.16
N PRO A 275 -23.41 -3.83 -5.21
CA PRO A 275 -23.70 -2.55 -5.86
C PRO A 275 -24.11 -1.45 -4.89
N VAL A 276 -24.90 -1.79 -3.89
CA VAL A 276 -25.34 -0.88 -2.83
C VAL A 276 -24.12 -0.33 -2.07
N PHE A 277 -23.14 -1.18 -1.76
CA PHE A 277 -21.93 -0.78 -1.07
C PHE A 277 -21.11 0.22 -1.90
N ILE A 278 -20.94 -0.01 -3.20
CA ILE A 278 -20.25 0.90 -4.11
C ILE A 278 -20.93 2.27 -4.13
N ILE A 279 -22.26 2.29 -4.24
CA ILE A 279 -23.05 3.51 -4.24
C ILE A 279 -22.92 4.26 -2.91
N LEU A 280 -23.01 3.56 -1.78
CA LEU A 280 -22.87 4.16 -0.45
C LEU A 280 -21.49 4.79 -0.25
N HIS A 281 -20.41 4.09 -0.64
CA HIS A 281 -19.05 4.64 -0.58
C HIS A 281 -18.90 5.84 -1.50
N TYR A 282 -19.46 5.78 -2.70
CA TYR A 282 -19.46 6.90 -3.62
C TYR A 282 -20.10 8.14 -3.02
N VAL A 283 -21.27 8.00 -2.44
CA VAL A 283 -21.99 9.12 -1.78
C VAL A 283 -21.22 9.63 -0.56
N ARG A 284 -20.79 8.73 0.32
CA ARG A 284 -20.10 9.06 1.57
C ARG A 284 -18.82 9.85 1.35
N PHE A 285 -18.01 9.47 0.36
CA PHE A 285 -16.71 10.09 0.10
C PHE A 285 -16.74 11.12 -1.05
N ARG A 286 -17.93 11.53 -1.50
CA ARG A 286 -18.07 12.59 -2.49
C ARG A 286 -17.40 13.90 -2.05
N PRO A 287 -17.54 14.36 -0.78
CA PRO A 287 -16.86 15.58 -0.32
C PRO A 287 -15.33 15.50 -0.48
N THR A 288 -14.72 14.41 -0.05
CA THR A 288 -13.27 14.15 -0.20
C THR A 288 -12.82 14.29 -1.66
N ARG A 289 -13.51 13.62 -2.58
CA ARG A 289 -13.16 13.68 -4.02
C ARG A 289 -13.35 15.05 -4.61
N THR A 290 -14.42 15.75 -4.22
CA THR A 290 -14.65 17.13 -4.66
C THR A 290 -13.55 18.04 -4.15
N TRP A 291 -13.19 17.91 -2.89
CA TRP A 291 -12.11 18.69 -2.28
C TRP A 291 -10.77 18.47 -3.00
N ILE A 292 -10.36 17.21 -3.25
CA ILE A 292 -9.13 16.87 -4.00
C ILE A 292 -9.17 17.49 -5.39
N ARG A 293 -10.28 17.35 -6.13
CA ARG A 293 -10.41 17.93 -7.47
C ARG A 293 -10.27 19.44 -7.46
N THR A 294 -10.83 20.10 -6.47
CA THR A 294 -10.82 21.57 -6.40
C THR A 294 -9.43 22.11 -6.05
N HIS A 295 -8.70 21.44 -5.15
CA HIS A 295 -7.41 21.95 -4.64
C HIS A 295 -6.20 21.45 -5.42
N TYR A 296 -6.30 20.29 -6.06
CA TYR A 296 -5.18 19.63 -6.75
C TYR A 296 -5.45 19.30 -8.22
N ASN A 297 -6.57 19.78 -8.77
CA ASN A 297 -7.01 19.52 -10.16
C ASN A 297 -7.01 18.03 -10.57
N THR A 298 -7.06 17.13 -9.61
CA THR A 298 -6.97 15.68 -9.79
C THR A 298 -8.35 15.06 -9.89
N LYS A 299 -8.62 14.33 -10.97
CA LYS A 299 -9.88 13.60 -11.20
C LYS A 299 -9.72 12.15 -10.77
N ILE A 300 -10.21 11.80 -9.58
CA ILE A 300 -10.38 10.39 -9.23
C ILE A 300 -11.55 9.84 -10.06
N THR A 301 -11.22 9.15 -11.14
CA THR A 301 -12.22 8.60 -12.08
C THR A 301 -12.94 7.41 -11.45
N ILE A 302 -14.26 7.46 -11.44
CA ILE A 302 -15.10 6.40 -10.92
C ILE A 302 -15.80 5.73 -12.10
N THR A 303 -15.55 4.44 -12.27
CA THR A 303 -16.20 3.62 -13.29
C THR A 303 -17.41 2.90 -12.67
N ILE A 304 -18.31 3.66 -12.04
CA ILE A 304 -19.45 3.14 -11.27
C ILE A 304 -20.29 2.16 -12.10
N ILE A 305 -20.59 2.51 -13.36
CA ILE A 305 -21.49 1.72 -14.22
C ILE A 305 -20.90 0.33 -14.49
N LYS A 306 -19.60 0.24 -14.81
CA LYS A 306 -18.94 -1.06 -15.02
C LYS A 306 -18.86 -1.88 -13.74
N ASP A 307 -18.61 -1.25 -12.61
CA ASP A 307 -18.48 -1.92 -11.32
C ASP A 307 -19.84 -2.40 -10.80
N ILE A 308 -20.92 -1.62 -11.00
CA ILE A 308 -22.30 -2.02 -10.66
C ILE A 308 -22.75 -3.18 -11.54
N THR A 309 -22.56 -3.11 -12.87
CA THR A 309 -22.98 -4.17 -13.78
C THR A 309 -22.23 -5.48 -13.56
N SER A 310 -20.92 -5.42 -13.28
CA SER A 310 -20.14 -6.60 -12.91
C SER A 310 -20.58 -7.19 -11.56
N SER A 311 -20.93 -6.36 -10.59
CA SER A 311 -21.38 -6.77 -9.26
C SER A 311 -22.77 -7.39 -9.25
N ILE A 312 -23.69 -6.94 -10.10
CA ILE A 312 -25.04 -7.54 -10.27
C ILE A 312 -24.92 -8.98 -10.82
N LYS A 313 -23.98 -9.21 -11.76
CA LYS A 313 -23.73 -10.56 -12.31
C LYS A 313 -23.13 -11.52 -11.28
N CYS A 314 -22.57 -11.00 -10.20
CA CYS A 314 -21.86 -11.74 -9.15
C CYS A 314 -22.53 -11.63 -7.78
N SER A 315 -23.87 -11.63 -7.71
CA SER A 315 -24.60 -11.60 -6.44
C SER A 315 -24.15 -12.72 -5.49
N PRO A 316 -23.96 -12.45 -4.19
CA PRO A 316 -23.58 -13.44 -3.18
C PRO A 316 -24.49 -14.69 -3.14
N ILE A 317 -25.77 -14.53 -3.53
CA ILE A 317 -26.74 -15.62 -3.58
C ILE A 317 -26.34 -16.70 -4.61
N PHE A 318 -25.64 -16.32 -5.69
CA PHE A 318 -25.11 -17.26 -6.69
C PHE A 318 -23.83 -17.97 -6.26
N LEU A 319 -23.12 -17.44 -5.27
CA LEU A 319 -21.79 -17.89 -4.87
C LEU A 319 -21.79 -19.16 -3.98
N TRP A 320 -22.93 -19.51 -3.38
CA TRP A 320 -23.06 -20.61 -2.44
C TRP A 320 -23.49 -21.93 -3.09
N LYS A 321 -23.21 -22.17 -4.35
CA LYS A 321 -23.41 -23.47 -4.95
C LYS A 321 -22.53 -24.52 -4.25
N ARG A 322 -23.15 -25.69 -3.95
CA ARG A 322 -22.61 -26.84 -3.18
C ARG A 322 -21.14 -27.19 -3.51
N ARG A 323 -20.72 -27.02 -4.77
CA ARG A 323 -19.37 -27.32 -5.27
C ARG A 323 -18.27 -26.40 -4.70
N ARG A 324 -18.55 -25.13 -4.42
CA ARG A 324 -17.58 -24.19 -3.83
C ARG A 324 -17.34 -24.42 -2.35
N ARG A 325 -18.36 -24.89 -1.64
CA ARG A 325 -18.24 -25.25 -0.24
C ARG A 325 -17.20 -26.35 -0.06
N HIS A 326 -17.17 -27.35 -0.94
CA HIS A 326 -16.15 -28.40 -0.90
C HIS A 326 -14.73 -27.88 -1.12
N ILE A 327 -14.52 -26.95 -2.06
CA ILE A 327 -13.19 -26.35 -2.30
C ILE A 327 -12.72 -25.58 -1.07
N ILE A 328 -13.60 -24.77 -0.46
CA ILE A 328 -13.27 -24.01 0.74
C ILE A 328 -12.98 -24.93 1.92
N ASP A 329 -13.80 -25.95 2.11
CA ASP A 329 -13.64 -26.93 3.19
C ASP A 329 -12.33 -27.72 3.01
N SER A 330 -11.97 -28.13 1.77
CA SER A 330 -10.69 -28.77 1.44
C SER A 330 -9.50 -27.85 1.78
N LEU A 331 -9.54 -26.58 1.38
CA LEU A 331 -8.47 -25.60 1.68
C LEU A 331 -8.26 -25.41 3.19
N VAL A 332 -9.37 -25.38 3.95
CA VAL A 332 -9.31 -25.25 5.40
C VAL A 332 -8.71 -26.51 6.03
N TYR A 333 -9.10 -27.71 5.55
CA TYR A 333 -8.54 -28.97 6.01
C TYR A 333 -7.03 -29.08 5.73
N GLU A 334 -6.61 -28.85 4.50
CA GLU A 334 -5.19 -28.87 4.11
C GLU A 334 -4.34 -27.92 4.95
N ALA A 335 -4.88 -26.73 5.25
CA ALA A 335 -4.19 -25.76 6.07
C ALA A 335 -3.98 -26.20 7.53
N PHE A 336 -4.96 -26.93 8.12
CA PHE A 336 -4.82 -27.48 9.48
C PHE A 336 -3.94 -28.74 9.54
N ASP A 337 -3.86 -29.53 8.47
CA ASP A 337 -2.97 -30.68 8.43
C ASP A 337 -1.48 -30.28 8.49
N VAL A 338 -1.13 -29.09 7.98
CA VAL A 338 0.22 -28.52 8.14
C VAL A 338 0.60 -28.38 9.63
N LEU A 339 -0.33 -27.90 10.47
CA LEU A 339 -0.07 -27.78 11.91
C LEU A 339 0.10 -29.14 12.60
N LYS A 340 -0.66 -30.17 12.22
CA LYS A 340 -0.54 -31.51 12.80
C LYS A 340 0.81 -32.13 12.50
N ASN A 341 1.26 -32.04 11.25
CA ASN A 341 2.55 -32.60 10.81
C ASN A 341 3.74 -31.92 11.49
N ASP A 342 3.66 -30.60 11.76
CA ASP A 342 4.69 -29.87 12.52
C ASP A 342 4.75 -30.33 13.99
N VAL A 343 3.61 -30.61 14.63
CA VAL A 343 3.56 -31.09 16.01
C VAL A 343 4.09 -32.54 16.14
N GLU A 344 3.85 -33.38 15.12
CA GLU A 344 4.35 -34.75 15.07
C GLU A 344 5.85 -34.83 14.76
N SER A 345 6.38 -33.87 14.00
CA SER A 345 7.83 -33.80 13.69
C SER A 345 8.69 -33.23 14.83
N GLN A 346 8.07 -32.62 15.86
CA GLN A 346 8.75 -32.10 17.06
C GLN A 346 8.68 -33.07 18.27
N LYS A 347 8.04 -34.21 18.14
CA LYS A 347 8.05 -35.33 19.10
C LYS A 347 9.03 -36.40 18.69
#